data_978809f400aa3c687d974a1a04ca9b03
#
_entry.id   978809f400aa3c687d974a1a04ca9b03
#
_cell.length_a   1.000
_cell.length_b   1.000
_cell.length_c   1.000
_cell.angle_alpha   90.00
_cell.angle_beta   90.00
_cell.angle_gamma   90.00
#
_symmetry.space_group_name_H-M   'P 1'
#
loop_
_entity.id
_entity.type
_entity.pdbx_description
1 polymer ?
#
loop_
_entity_poly.entity_id
_entity_poly.type
_entity_poly.pdbx_seq_one_letter_code
_entity_poly.pdbx_strand_id
1 'polypeptide(L)'
;MVKTTWIGDVQKGLFDDQAVELKGWIKRTRGNNNIRFVVLRDSTGTIQCVGKKANIGEETFEELKGAIIETSVVFTGTVRADERAEGGHELDISGVEIVGAVNSERPFPITEADMLVEDEDGELTYGGTEHTLNHRHLYLRTTRATTMLKLRSSAFGAIHQYFRDKDFLEYQAPNFCCRCCGGWFHPV
;
A
#
# COMPACT_ATOMS: atom_id res chain seq x y z
N MET A 1 3.79 -24.59 12.02
CA MET A 1 3.88 -24.10 10.63
C MET A 1 3.40 -22.66 10.66
N VAL A 2 4.24 -21.71 10.26
CA VAL A 2 3.86 -20.28 10.25
C VAL A 2 2.83 -20.08 9.13
N LYS A 3 1.73 -19.39 9.44
CA LYS A 3 0.64 -19.19 8.51
C LYS A 3 0.79 -17.84 7.79
N THR A 4 0.83 -17.87 6.46
CA THR A 4 0.72 -16.65 5.64
C THR A 4 -0.69 -16.07 5.81
N THR A 5 -0.80 -14.80 6.16
CA THR A 5 -2.07 -14.11 6.36
C THR A 5 -2.05 -12.68 5.83
N TRP A 6 -3.21 -12.02 5.83
CA TRP A 6 -3.39 -10.64 5.42
C TRP A 6 -3.37 -9.69 6.62
N ILE A 7 -2.85 -8.48 6.42
CA ILE A 7 -2.84 -7.44 7.45
C ILE A 7 -4.25 -7.16 7.98
N GLY A 8 -5.25 -7.09 7.08
CA GLY A 8 -6.63 -6.85 7.47
C GLY A 8 -7.23 -7.94 8.36
N ASP A 9 -6.74 -9.18 8.28
CA ASP A 9 -7.20 -10.25 9.17
C ASP A 9 -6.49 -10.19 10.53
N VAL A 10 -5.23 -9.76 10.56
CA VAL A 10 -4.52 -9.47 11.81
C VAL A 10 -5.22 -8.35 12.58
N GLN A 11 -5.61 -7.27 11.89
CA GLN A 11 -6.31 -6.12 12.51
C GLN A 11 -7.69 -6.45 13.05
N LYS A 12 -8.28 -7.58 12.64
CA LYS A 12 -9.54 -8.10 13.23
C LYS A 12 -9.32 -8.89 14.53
N GLY A 13 -8.08 -9.01 15.00
CA GLY A 13 -7.74 -9.79 16.21
C GLY A 13 -7.79 -11.31 16.03
N LEU A 14 -7.69 -11.80 14.79
CA LEU A 14 -7.76 -13.24 14.53
C LEU A 14 -6.45 -13.99 14.84
N PHE A 15 -5.36 -13.28 15.09
CA PHE A 15 -4.02 -13.85 15.22
C PHE A 15 -3.22 -13.33 16.42
N ASP A 16 -3.89 -12.83 17.46
CA ASP A 16 -3.23 -12.32 18.65
C ASP A 16 -2.34 -13.39 19.29
N ASP A 17 -1.12 -13.01 19.66
CA ASP A 17 -0.06 -13.85 20.21
C ASP A 17 0.34 -15.05 19.33
N GLN A 18 -0.06 -15.08 18.07
CA GLN A 18 0.30 -16.14 17.14
C GLN A 18 1.46 -15.71 16.23
N ALA A 19 2.25 -16.71 15.80
CA ALA A 19 3.27 -16.53 14.80
C ALA A 19 2.64 -16.53 13.39
N VAL A 20 2.87 -15.45 12.64
CA VAL A 20 2.36 -15.26 11.28
C VAL A 20 3.46 -14.87 10.30
N GLU A 21 3.18 -15.06 9.02
CA GLU A 21 3.97 -14.56 7.92
C GLU A 21 3.15 -13.50 7.17
N LEU A 22 3.69 -12.28 7.07
CA LEU A 22 3.11 -11.15 6.35
C LEU A 22 3.98 -10.80 5.14
N LYS A 23 3.33 -10.61 4.00
CA LYS A 23 3.96 -10.21 2.73
C LYS A 23 3.47 -8.83 2.33
N GLY A 24 4.39 -7.98 1.89
CA GLY A 24 3.99 -6.64 1.49
C GLY A 24 5.16 -5.75 1.10
N TRP A 25 4.89 -4.46 1.08
CA TRP A 25 5.84 -3.42 0.73
C TRP A 25 6.08 -2.49 1.92
N ILE A 26 7.31 -2.05 2.08
CA ILE A 26 7.67 -1.06 3.10
C ILE A 26 7.07 0.29 2.71
N LYS A 27 6.11 0.77 3.50
CA LYS A 27 5.52 2.11 3.34
C LYS A 27 6.35 3.19 4.02
N ARG A 28 6.90 2.90 5.18
CA ARG A 28 7.74 3.80 5.97
C ARG A 28 8.67 3.00 6.87
N THR A 29 9.86 3.52 7.08
CA THR A 29 10.82 2.96 8.03
C THR A 29 11.40 4.06 8.92
N ARG A 30 11.59 3.77 10.20
CA ARG A 30 12.24 4.63 11.19
C ARG A 30 12.92 3.78 12.27
N GLY A 31 13.83 4.34 12.99
CA GLY A 31 14.45 3.64 14.12
C GLY A 31 15.86 4.08 14.39
N ASN A 32 16.56 3.29 15.21
CA ASN A 32 17.94 3.50 15.60
C ASN A 32 18.77 2.24 15.31
N ASN A 33 19.98 2.16 15.87
CA ASN A 33 20.91 1.03 15.65
C ASN A 33 20.49 -0.28 16.36
N ASN A 34 19.44 -0.28 17.17
CA ASN A 34 19.00 -1.46 17.92
C ASN A 34 17.56 -1.88 17.59
N ILE A 35 16.72 -0.93 17.16
CA ILE A 35 15.30 -1.17 16.90
C ILE A 35 14.90 -0.44 15.61
N ARG A 36 14.20 -1.15 14.72
CA ARG A 36 13.58 -0.60 13.52
C ARG A 36 12.07 -0.76 13.58
N PHE A 37 11.38 0.31 13.29
CA PHE A 37 9.93 0.33 13.10
C PHE A 37 9.68 0.44 11.60
N VAL A 38 9.01 -0.54 11.06
CA VAL A 38 8.67 -0.61 9.64
C VAL A 38 7.17 -0.67 9.51
N VAL A 39 6.58 0.24 8.75
CA VAL A 39 5.18 0.15 8.38
C VAL A 39 5.10 -0.68 7.10
N LEU A 40 4.56 -1.88 7.21
CA LEU A 40 4.30 -2.79 6.11
C LEU A 40 2.90 -2.51 5.55
N ARG A 41 2.77 -2.56 4.22
CA ARG A 41 1.51 -2.40 3.51
C ARG A 41 1.25 -3.60 2.62
N ASP A 42 0.03 -4.10 2.65
CA ASP A 42 -0.52 -5.02 1.65
C ASP A 42 -1.78 -4.43 0.98
N SER A 43 -2.55 -5.25 0.25
CA SER A 43 -3.80 -4.80 -0.40
C SER A 43 -4.94 -4.55 0.60
N THR A 44 -4.83 -5.02 1.83
CA THR A 44 -5.89 -4.97 2.85
C THR A 44 -5.69 -3.88 3.88
N GLY A 45 -4.43 -3.49 4.14
CA GLY A 45 -4.13 -2.47 5.14
C GLY A 45 -2.65 -2.19 5.34
N THR A 46 -2.33 -1.56 6.48
CA THR A 46 -0.98 -1.26 6.95
C THR A 46 -0.82 -1.74 8.38
N ILE A 47 0.35 -2.25 8.74
CA ILE A 47 0.68 -2.68 10.10
C ILE A 47 2.09 -2.22 10.48
N GLN A 48 2.28 -1.82 11.75
CA GLN A 48 3.60 -1.56 12.28
C GLN A 48 4.31 -2.88 12.61
N CYS A 49 5.51 -3.04 12.11
CA CYS A 49 6.38 -4.18 12.39
C CYS A 49 7.61 -3.68 13.15
N VAL A 50 8.00 -4.38 14.21
CA VAL A 50 9.11 -4.00 15.10
C VAL A 50 10.22 -5.02 14.97
N GLY A 51 11.33 -4.60 14.36
CA GLY A 51 12.56 -5.41 14.25
C GLY A 51 13.55 -5.01 15.33
N LYS A 52 13.86 -5.94 16.23
CA LYS A 52 14.88 -5.75 17.27
C LYS A 52 16.12 -6.52 16.88
N LYS A 53 17.28 -5.84 16.87
CA LYS A 53 18.59 -6.45 16.55
C LYS A 53 18.85 -7.74 17.34
N ALA A 54 18.44 -7.76 18.62
CA ALA A 54 18.58 -8.92 19.49
C ALA A 54 17.75 -10.14 19.04
N ASN A 55 16.64 -9.94 18.33
CA ASN A 55 15.73 -11.00 17.92
C ASN A 55 16.02 -11.55 16.53
N ILE A 56 16.44 -10.67 15.59
CA ILE A 56 16.63 -11.05 14.18
C ILE A 56 18.09 -11.24 13.77
N GLY A 57 19.04 -10.94 14.69
CA GLY A 57 20.46 -10.99 14.41
C GLY A 57 21.00 -9.73 13.73
N GLU A 58 22.32 -9.57 13.74
CA GLU A 58 22.98 -8.36 13.24
C GLU A 58 22.91 -8.23 11.72
N GLU A 59 23.17 -9.31 11.00
CA GLU A 59 23.17 -9.35 9.54
C GLU A 59 21.80 -8.97 8.97
N THR A 60 20.74 -9.65 9.39
CA THR A 60 19.35 -9.38 8.98
C THR A 60 18.88 -7.99 9.41
N PHE A 61 19.38 -7.50 10.57
CA PHE A 61 19.04 -6.15 11.02
C PHE A 61 19.68 -5.07 10.14
N GLU A 62 20.93 -5.23 9.69
CA GLU A 62 21.56 -4.30 8.76
C GLU A 62 20.93 -4.35 7.37
N GLU A 63 20.50 -5.51 6.89
CA GLU A 63 19.69 -5.63 5.67
C GLU A 63 18.37 -4.85 5.80
N LEU A 64 17.64 -5.04 6.89
CA LEU A 64 16.38 -4.33 7.17
C LEU A 64 16.61 -2.81 7.29
N LYS A 65 17.74 -2.40 7.86
CA LYS A 65 18.13 -0.99 7.99
C LYS A 65 18.42 -0.35 6.64
N GLY A 66 18.99 -1.10 5.70
CA GLY A 66 19.25 -0.69 4.32
C GLY A 66 17.99 -0.69 3.44
N ALA A 67 16.93 -1.36 3.85
CA ALA A 67 15.69 -1.42 3.08
C ALA A 67 14.96 -0.07 3.08
N ILE A 68 14.68 0.42 1.89
CA ILE A 68 13.98 1.71 1.68
C ILE A 68 12.50 1.51 1.32
N ILE A 69 11.77 2.60 1.23
CA ILE A 69 10.34 2.63 0.87
C ILE A 69 10.11 1.86 -0.44
N GLU A 70 9.00 1.11 -0.50
CA GLU A 70 8.57 0.25 -1.61
C GLU A 70 9.42 -1.02 -1.82
N THR A 71 10.40 -1.31 -0.97
CA THR A 71 11.03 -2.62 -0.93
C THR A 71 9.98 -3.68 -0.60
N SER A 72 9.92 -4.75 -1.39
CA SER A 72 9.03 -5.89 -1.13
C SER A 72 9.69 -6.88 -0.18
N VAL A 73 8.95 -7.25 0.88
CA VAL A 73 9.49 -8.07 1.98
C VAL A 73 8.49 -9.13 2.44
N VAL A 74 9.03 -10.16 3.05
CA VAL A 74 8.29 -11.13 3.86
C VAL A 74 8.77 -11.01 5.29
N PHE A 75 7.86 -10.70 6.21
CA PHE A 75 8.15 -10.68 7.63
C PHE A 75 7.49 -11.86 8.32
N THR A 76 8.26 -12.59 9.11
CA THR A 76 7.78 -13.58 10.05
C THR A 76 7.88 -13.01 11.45
N GLY A 77 6.85 -13.19 12.26
CA GLY A 77 6.85 -12.64 13.62
C GLY A 77 5.62 -13.02 14.41
N THR A 78 5.55 -12.51 15.64
CA THR A 78 4.40 -12.69 16.53
C THR A 78 3.55 -11.43 16.55
N VAL A 79 2.25 -11.59 16.33
CA VAL A 79 1.28 -10.49 16.43
C VAL A 79 1.11 -10.11 17.90
N ARG A 80 1.08 -8.81 18.18
CA ARG A 80 0.79 -8.27 19.51
C ARG A 80 -0.29 -7.20 19.41
N ALA A 81 -1.23 -7.21 20.32
CA ALA A 81 -2.16 -6.11 20.50
C ALA A 81 -1.40 -4.92 21.12
N ASP A 82 -1.45 -3.75 20.46
CA ASP A 82 -0.95 -2.47 20.99
C ASP A 82 -1.91 -1.35 20.57
N GLU A 83 -2.64 -0.80 21.53
CA GLU A 83 -3.61 0.30 21.28
C GLU A 83 -2.97 1.56 20.68
N ARG A 84 -1.66 1.72 20.80
CA ARG A 84 -0.91 2.87 20.24
C ARG A 84 -0.53 2.66 18.77
N ALA A 85 -0.58 1.42 18.30
CA ALA A 85 -0.27 1.09 16.92
C ALA A 85 -1.48 1.40 16.01
N GLU A 86 -1.22 1.88 14.80
CA GLU A 86 -2.25 2.09 13.79
C GLU A 86 -2.93 0.74 13.47
N GLY A 87 -4.24 0.63 13.75
CA GLY A 87 -4.99 -0.62 13.59
C GLY A 87 -4.98 -1.54 14.81
N GLY A 88 -4.45 -1.10 15.97
CA GLY A 88 -4.54 -1.80 17.25
C GLY A 88 -3.61 -3.02 17.40
N HIS A 89 -2.77 -3.31 16.41
CA HIS A 89 -1.88 -4.45 16.41
C HIS A 89 -0.52 -4.11 15.83
N GLU A 90 0.52 -4.79 16.31
CA GLU A 90 1.86 -4.74 15.75
C GLU A 90 2.44 -6.15 15.55
N LEU A 91 3.45 -6.28 14.68
CA LEU A 91 4.20 -7.50 14.46
C LEU A 91 5.59 -7.37 15.09
N ASP A 92 5.90 -8.20 16.10
CA ASP A 92 7.27 -8.35 16.63
C ASP A 92 8.05 -9.30 15.69
N ILE A 93 8.94 -8.75 14.87
CA ILE A 93 9.64 -9.48 13.80
C ILE A 93 10.62 -10.48 14.39
N SER A 94 10.56 -11.73 13.91
CA SER A 94 11.54 -12.79 14.20
C SER A 94 12.34 -13.23 12.97
N GLY A 95 11.86 -12.89 11.76
CA GLY A 95 12.53 -13.19 10.50
C GLY A 95 12.20 -12.18 9.42
N VAL A 96 13.15 -11.93 8.53
CA VAL A 96 13.04 -10.98 7.40
C VAL A 96 13.56 -11.65 6.15
N GLU A 97 12.82 -11.55 5.07
CA GLU A 97 13.25 -11.91 3.72
C GLU A 97 12.99 -10.73 2.79
N ILE A 98 14.01 -10.23 2.12
CA ILE A 98 13.88 -9.19 1.11
C ILE A 98 13.65 -9.87 -0.25
N VAL A 99 12.43 -9.76 -0.77
CA VAL A 99 12.03 -10.35 -2.05
C VAL A 99 12.51 -9.50 -3.22
N GLY A 100 12.39 -8.18 -3.09
CA GLY A 100 12.82 -7.23 -4.12
C GLY A 100 13.23 -5.91 -3.52
N ALA A 101 14.53 -5.63 -3.53
CA ALA A 101 15.08 -4.38 -3.06
C ALA A 101 14.85 -3.25 -4.08
N VAL A 102 14.53 -2.07 -3.59
CA VAL A 102 14.50 -0.84 -4.40
C VAL A 102 15.91 -0.28 -4.50
N ASN A 103 16.32 0.12 -5.70
CA ASN A 103 17.61 0.76 -5.90
C ASN A 103 17.65 2.14 -5.22
N SER A 104 18.61 2.35 -4.31
CA SER A 104 18.79 3.61 -3.59
C SER A 104 19.16 4.80 -4.50
N GLU A 105 19.78 4.53 -5.67
CA GLU A 105 20.10 5.57 -6.66
C GLU A 105 18.87 6.03 -7.46
N ARG A 106 17.82 5.20 -7.48
CA ARG A 106 16.54 5.49 -8.14
C ARG A 106 15.40 5.16 -7.20
N PRO A 107 15.22 5.96 -6.13
CA PRO A 107 14.16 5.73 -5.17
C PRO A 107 12.78 5.88 -5.84
N PHE A 108 11.78 5.35 -5.17
CA PHE A 108 10.40 5.46 -5.64
C PHE A 108 10.00 6.93 -5.77
N PRO A 109 9.51 7.39 -6.94
CA PRO A 109 9.41 8.82 -7.24
C PRO A 109 8.20 9.51 -6.59
N ILE A 110 7.32 8.76 -5.93
CA ILE A 110 6.12 9.30 -5.29
C ILE A 110 6.02 8.77 -3.87
N THR A 111 6.19 9.63 -2.88
CA THR A 111 5.87 9.35 -1.49
C THR A 111 4.63 10.14 -1.08
N GLU A 112 3.94 9.72 0.00
CA GLU A 112 2.78 10.48 0.50
C GLU A 112 3.18 11.90 0.94
N ALA A 113 4.42 12.11 1.36
CA ALA A 113 4.96 13.40 1.77
C ALA A 113 5.22 14.34 0.58
N ASP A 114 5.67 13.78 -0.55
CA ASP A 114 5.99 14.59 -1.75
C ASP A 114 4.74 15.07 -2.48
N MET A 115 3.58 14.57 -2.09
CA MET A 115 2.30 14.89 -2.72
C MET A 115 1.55 16.02 -2.05
N LEU A 116 1.94 16.39 -0.83
CA LEU A 116 1.37 17.49 -0.09
C LEU A 116 2.28 18.70 -0.23
N VAL A 117 1.87 19.67 -1.03
CA VAL A 117 2.52 20.97 -1.16
C VAL A 117 1.62 22.00 -0.49
N GLU A 118 2.21 22.84 0.33
CA GLU A 118 1.54 23.98 0.91
C GLU A 118 1.37 25.03 -0.19
N ASP A 119 0.15 25.43 -0.49
CA ASP A 119 -0.14 26.49 -1.46
C ASP A 119 0.08 27.89 -0.86
N GLU A 120 -0.14 28.93 -1.67
CA GLU A 120 0.08 30.33 -1.24
C GLU A 120 -0.84 30.77 -0.08
N ASP A 121 -1.93 30.03 0.15
CA ASP A 121 -2.91 30.27 1.23
C ASP A 121 -2.62 29.42 2.48
N GLY A 122 -1.57 28.59 2.47
CA GLY A 122 -1.20 27.68 3.56
C GLY A 122 -2.05 26.41 3.62
N GLU A 123 -2.84 26.10 2.60
CA GLU A 123 -3.54 24.85 2.49
C GLU A 123 -2.64 23.75 1.89
N LEU A 124 -2.71 22.55 2.50
CA LEU A 124 -2.01 21.39 1.98
C LEU A 124 -2.72 20.85 0.74
N THR A 125 -2.22 21.23 -0.42
CA THR A 125 -2.69 20.72 -1.71
C THR A 125 -1.80 19.61 -2.24
N TYR A 126 -2.34 18.74 -3.10
CA TYR A 126 -1.51 17.75 -3.78
C TYR A 126 -0.67 18.45 -4.85
N GLY A 127 0.62 18.56 -4.56
CA GLY A 127 1.59 19.21 -5.40
C GLY A 127 1.72 18.55 -6.77
N GLY A 128 1.72 19.41 -7.78
CA GLY A 128 2.06 19.03 -9.14
C GLY A 128 1.03 18.10 -9.79
N THR A 129 -0.14 18.63 -10.16
CA THR A 129 -1.15 17.89 -10.95
C THR A 129 -0.51 17.19 -12.16
N GLU A 130 0.39 17.85 -12.84
CA GLU A 130 1.13 17.29 -13.98
C GLU A 130 2.01 16.11 -13.57
N HIS A 131 2.80 16.24 -12.50
CA HIS A 131 3.62 15.14 -11.96
C HIS A 131 2.76 13.94 -11.56
N THR A 132 1.65 14.19 -10.87
CA THR A 132 0.69 13.17 -10.44
C THR A 132 0.04 12.46 -11.63
N LEU A 133 -0.32 13.17 -12.67
CA LEU A 133 -0.92 12.60 -13.89
C LEU A 133 0.10 11.77 -14.67
N ASN A 134 1.33 12.24 -14.80
CA ASN A 134 2.40 11.51 -15.48
C ASN A 134 2.81 10.24 -14.75
N HIS A 135 2.69 10.22 -13.42
CA HIS A 135 2.98 9.06 -12.57
C HIS A 135 1.71 8.43 -11.96
N ARG A 136 0.58 8.50 -12.67
CA ARG A 136 -0.71 8.03 -12.16
C ARG A 136 -0.71 6.58 -11.68
N HIS A 137 0.03 5.70 -12.34
CA HIS A 137 0.20 4.29 -11.95
C HIS A 137 0.87 4.13 -10.58
N LEU A 138 1.70 5.06 -10.17
CA LEU A 138 2.32 5.11 -8.85
C LEU A 138 1.41 5.81 -7.84
N TYR A 139 0.73 6.90 -8.27
CA TYR A 139 -0.23 7.63 -7.45
C TYR A 139 -1.35 6.75 -6.90
N LEU A 140 -1.79 5.76 -7.66
CA LEU A 140 -2.83 4.81 -7.24
C LEU A 140 -2.47 4.04 -5.95
N ARG A 141 -1.20 4.01 -5.56
CA ARG A 141 -0.73 3.34 -4.32
C ARG A 141 -0.93 4.19 -3.06
N THR A 142 -1.24 5.47 -3.21
CA THR A 142 -1.51 6.35 -2.07
C THR A 142 -2.81 5.98 -1.37
N THR A 143 -2.88 6.22 -0.07
CA THR A 143 -4.07 5.93 0.74
C THR A 143 -5.32 6.61 0.17
N ARG A 144 -5.20 7.90 -0.24
CA ARG A 144 -6.32 8.65 -0.82
C ARG A 144 -6.82 8.02 -2.12
N ALA A 145 -5.92 7.76 -3.08
CA ALA A 145 -6.31 7.20 -4.37
C ALA A 145 -6.92 5.80 -4.22
N THR A 146 -6.30 4.93 -3.40
CA THR A 146 -6.82 3.60 -3.09
C THR A 146 -8.20 3.67 -2.44
N THR A 147 -8.42 4.57 -1.48
CA THR A 147 -9.72 4.76 -0.82
C THR A 147 -10.78 5.21 -1.81
N MET A 148 -10.47 6.18 -2.67
CA MET A 148 -11.38 6.65 -3.72
C MET A 148 -11.74 5.53 -4.71
N LEU A 149 -10.78 4.69 -5.09
CA LEU A 149 -11.05 3.54 -5.96
C LEU A 149 -11.93 2.48 -5.28
N LYS A 150 -11.69 2.18 -4.00
CA LYS A 150 -12.53 1.26 -3.22
C LYS A 150 -13.96 1.79 -3.10
N LEU A 151 -14.13 3.09 -2.79
CA LEU A 151 -15.44 3.74 -2.73
C LEU A 151 -16.17 3.67 -4.08
N ARG A 152 -15.48 4.00 -5.16
CA ARG A 152 -16.03 3.92 -6.51
C ARG A 152 -16.44 2.48 -6.87
N SER A 153 -15.61 1.50 -6.59
CA SER A 153 -15.91 0.07 -6.81
C SER A 153 -17.17 -0.36 -6.06
N SER A 154 -17.28 0.04 -4.78
CA SER A 154 -18.46 -0.26 -3.96
C SER A 154 -19.72 0.40 -4.50
N ALA A 155 -19.64 1.66 -4.95
CA ALA A 155 -20.77 2.37 -5.55
C ALA A 155 -21.26 1.70 -6.84
N PHE A 156 -20.32 1.31 -7.72
CA PHE A 156 -20.70 0.55 -8.93
C PHE A 156 -21.34 -0.80 -8.59
N GLY A 157 -20.75 -1.53 -7.62
CA GLY A 157 -21.33 -2.79 -7.15
C GLY A 157 -22.78 -2.63 -6.65
N ALA A 158 -23.04 -1.59 -5.85
CA ALA A 158 -24.38 -1.29 -5.34
C ALA A 158 -25.37 -0.94 -6.46
N ILE A 159 -24.94 -0.14 -7.45
CA ILE A 159 -25.78 0.20 -8.61
C ILE A 159 -26.11 -1.05 -9.43
N HIS A 160 -25.11 -1.87 -9.76
CA HIS A 160 -25.32 -3.11 -10.49
C HIS A 160 -26.27 -4.06 -9.74
N GLN A 161 -26.05 -4.21 -8.41
CA GLN A 161 -26.92 -5.06 -7.59
C GLN A 161 -28.37 -4.57 -7.59
N TYR A 162 -28.58 -3.25 -7.40
CA TYR A 162 -29.92 -2.66 -7.43
C TYR A 162 -30.68 -2.97 -8.71
N PHE A 163 -30.04 -2.82 -9.87
CA PHE A 163 -30.69 -3.09 -11.15
C PHE A 163 -30.95 -4.59 -11.38
N ARG A 164 -30.02 -5.46 -10.97
CA ARG A 164 -30.21 -6.92 -11.03
C ARG A 164 -31.37 -7.38 -10.15
N ASP A 165 -31.52 -6.82 -8.96
CA ASP A 165 -32.64 -7.12 -8.05
C ASP A 165 -34.01 -6.65 -8.61
N LYS A 166 -34.00 -5.85 -9.66
CA LYS A 166 -35.19 -5.37 -10.40
C LYS A 166 -35.36 -6.06 -11.75
N ASP A 167 -34.68 -7.17 -11.97
CA ASP A 167 -34.71 -7.95 -13.22
C ASP A 167 -34.22 -7.19 -14.46
N PHE A 168 -33.42 -6.13 -14.30
CA PHE A 168 -32.76 -5.48 -15.43
C PHE A 168 -31.56 -6.31 -15.89
N LEU A 169 -31.41 -6.41 -17.22
CA LEU A 169 -30.25 -7.01 -17.85
C LEU A 169 -29.16 -5.96 -18.08
N GLU A 170 -27.95 -6.28 -17.65
CA GLU A 170 -26.76 -5.48 -17.94
C GLU A 170 -26.34 -5.72 -19.39
N TYR A 171 -26.32 -4.66 -20.19
CA TYR A 171 -25.89 -4.71 -21.58
C TYR A 171 -24.75 -3.73 -21.84
N GLN A 172 -23.66 -4.23 -22.39
CA GLN A 172 -22.54 -3.42 -22.83
C GLN A 172 -22.61 -3.23 -24.35
N ALA A 173 -22.98 -2.02 -24.77
CA ALA A 173 -22.93 -1.66 -26.18
C ALA A 173 -21.46 -1.51 -26.63
N PRO A 174 -21.07 -2.04 -27.82
CA PRO A 174 -19.74 -1.81 -28.35
C PRO A 174 -19.54 -0.32 -28.65
N ASN A 175 -18.50 0.26 -28.04
CA ASN A 175 -18.11 1.65 -28.27
C ASN A 175 -17.00 1.71 -29.33
N PHE A 176 -17.40 1.61 -30.60
CA PHE A 176 -16.49 1.94 -31.70
C PHE A 176 -16.71 3.40 -32.07
N CYS A 177 -15.76 4.25 -31.76
CA CYS A 177 -15.75 5.63 -32.19
C CYS A 177 -14.78 5.78 -33.35
N CYS A 178 -15.29 6.15 -34.53
CA CYS A 178 -14.45 6.46 -35.69
C CYS A 178 -13.67 7.78 -35.55
N ARG A 179 -13.89 8.51 -34.45
CA ARG A 179 -13.14 9.72 -34.09
C ARG A 179 -12.36 9.44 -32.81
N CYS A 180 -11.06 9.20 -32.94
CA CYS A 180 -10.16 9.38 -31.82
C CYS A 180 -10.24 10.84 -31.36
N CYS A 181 -10.62 11.05 -30.10
CA CYS A 181 -10.57 12.38 -29.50
C CYS A 181 -9.15 12.95 -29.64
N GLY A 182 -8.97 13.93 -30.56
CA GLY A 182 -7.77 14.73 -30.67
C GLY A 182 -6.81 14.46 -31.83
N GLY A 183 -7.10 13.56 -32.75
CA GLY A 183 -6.24 13.33 -33.92
C GLY A 183 -7.00 13.43 -35.25
N TRP A 184 -6.59 14.33 -36.13
CA TRP A 184 -7.01 14.31 -37.51
C TRP A 184 -6.31 13.14 -38.21
N PHE A 185 -7.02 12.02 -38.39
CA PHE A 185 -6.59 11.03 -39.38
C PHE A 185 -7.03 11.55 -40.75
N HIS A 186 -6.11 11.97 -41.58
CA HIS A 186 -6.32 12.04 -43.01
C HIS A 186 -6.32 10.60 -43.54
N PRO A 187 -7.38 10.15 -44.18
CA PRO A 187 -7.31 8.92 -44.96
C PRO A 187 -6.38 9.17 -46.15
N VAL A 188 -5.41 8.28 -46.32
CA VAL A 188 -4.63 8.14 -47.54
C VAL A 188 -5.45 7.44 -48.58
#